data_1954ccd2c53886b8bfa4dc8753211037
#
_entry.id   1954ccd2c53886b8bfa4dc8753211037
#
_cell.length_a   1.000
_cell.length_b   1.000
_cell.length_c   1.000
_cell.angle_alpha   90.00
_cell.angle_beta   90.00
_cell.angle_gamma   90.00
#
_symmetry.space_group_name_H-M   'P 1'
#
loop_
_entity.id
_entity.type
_entity.pdbx_description
1 polymer ?
#
loop_
_entity_poly.entity_id
_entity_poly.type
_entity_poly.pdbx_seq_one_letter_code
_entity_poly.pdbx_strand_id
1 'polypeptide(L)'
;MSGSGDTKQDGMADTDRIDALAAQIAAAMPDVDPALQQAALTLLRLLAKGEPVGVRRLADALGLPAAYLDETLERSPGVLRDDQRRIIGFMGLSVAPISEHRLHVERRSLWAWCAWDTLFLPELLGETARVSSRCPSTGAAISLSVTPDGPADPAPRETVASFLVPEQQFDANVLQSFCHFVHFFASPDAAASWTAEHPGTFSLPIDDAYRIGKLTNRASFGAALGESSTA
;
A
#
# COMPACT_ATOMS: atom_id res chain seq x y z
N MET A 1 -29.57 -33.38 -11.79
CA MET A 1 -28.52 -33.29 -10.77
C MET A 1 -27.22 -32.96 -11.50
N SER A 2 -26.90 -31.72 -11.64
CA SER A 2 -25.60 -31.28 -12.19
C SER A 2 -25.52 -29.77 -11.92
N GLY A 3 -24.62 -29.32 -11.07
CA GLY A 3 -24.45 -27.90 -10.80
C GLY A 3 -23.67 -27.58 -9.54
N SER A 4 -22.60 -28.32 -9.21
CA SER A 4 -21.76 -27.98 -8.05
C SER A 4 -20.25 -28.09 -8.33
N GLY A 5 -19.85 -28.25 -9.59
CA GLY A 5 -18.43 -28.41 -9.98
C GLY A 5 -17.75 -27.11 -10.45
N ASP A 6 -18.51 -26.19 -11.05
CA ASP A 6 -17.96 -25.05 -11.78
C ASP A 6 -17.44 -23.93 -10.86
N THR A 7 -18.17 -23.63 -9.79
CA THR A 7 -17.83 -22.52 -8.87
C THR A 7 -16.54 -22.72 -8.08
N LYS A 8 -16.13 -23.98 -7.82
CA LYS A 8 -14.88 -24.27 -7.11
C LYS A 8 -13.64 -24.16 -8.00
N GLN A 9 -13.80 -24.46 -9.28
CA GLN A 9 -12.70 -24.41 -10.26
C GLN A 9 -12.38 -22.97 -10.68
N ASP A 10 -13.41 -22.13 -10.85
CA ASP A 10 -13.25 -20.70 -11.13
C ASP A 10 -12.62 -19.95 -9.96
N GLY A 11 -13.02 -20.22 -8.72
CA GLY A 11 -12.45 -19.59 -7.53
C GLY A 11 -10.99 -19.99 -7.26
N MET A 12 -10.56 -21.20 -7.67
CA MET A 12 -9.18 -21.64 -7.53
C MET A 12 -8.27 -21.02 -8.58
N ALA A 13 -8.75 -20.87 -9.82
CA ALA A 13 -8.04 -20.18 -10.90
C ALA A 13 -7.85 -18.68 -10.62
N ASP A 14 -8.83 -18.05 -9.97
CA ASP A 14 -8.77 -16.63 -9.59
C ASP A 14 -7.81 -16.39 -8.42
N THR A 15 -7.79 -17.30 -7.45
CA THR A 15 -6.83 -17.29 -6.33
C THR A 15 -5.39 -17.42 -6.83
N ASP A 16 -5.11 -18.37 -7.74
CA ASP A 16 -3.77 -18.59 -8.31
C ASP A 16 -3.29 -17.36 -9.09
N ARG A 17 -4.21 -16.68 -9.78
CA ARG A 17 -3.92 -15.44 -10.50
C ARG A 17 -3.54 -14.30 -9.56
N ILE A 18 -4.25 -14.12 -8.45
CA ILE A 18 -3.93 -13.10 -7.44
C ILE A 18 -2.59 -13.38 -6.77
N ASP A 19 -2.29 -14.64 -6.45
CA ASP A 19 -1.01 -15.04 -5.87
C ASP A 19 0.15 -14.81 -6.83
N ALA A 20 -0.03 -15.10 -8.13
CA ALA A 20 0.95 -14.80 -9.16
C ALA A 20 1.20 -13.29 -9.31
N LEU A 21 0.14 -12.48 -9.26
CA LEU A 21 0.23 -11.04 -9.30
C LEU A 21 0.95 -10.49 -8.06
N ALA A 22 0.62 -10.99 -6.87
CA ALA A 22 1.31 -10.63 -5.64
C ALA A 22 2.82 -10.95 -5.70
N ALA A 23 3.19 -12.11 -6.27
CA ALA A 23 4.59 -12.48 -6.45
C ALA A 23 5.32 -11.52 -7.41
N GLN A 24 4.67 -11.07 -8.49
CA GLN A 24 5.25 -10.08 -9.42
C GLN A 24 5.45 -8.71 -8.73
N ILE A 25 4.47 -8.26 -7.95
CA ILE A 25 4.58 -7.03 -7.18
C ILE A 25 5.70 -7.14 -6.12
N ALA A 26 5.75 -8.26 -5.39
CA ALA A 26 6.80 -8.48 -4.40
C ALA A 26 8.20 -8.48 -5.03
N ALA A 27 8.36 -9.05 -6.24
CA ALA A 27 9.61 -9.01 -6.99
C ALA A 27 9.99 -7.60 -7.48
N ALA A 28 9.00 -6.70 -7.64
CA ALA A 28 9.23 -5.31 -7.99
C ALA A 28 9.58 -4.44 -6.77
N MET A 29 9.26 -4.87 -5.56
CA MET A 29 9.65 -4.16 -4.35
C MET A 29 11.18 -4.15 -4.21
N PRO A 30 11.78 -3.05 -3.74
CA PRO A 30 13.20 -3.03 -3.40
C PRO A 30 13.52 -4.11 -2.35
N ASP A 31 14.63 -4.81 -2.53
CA ASP A 31 15.13 -5.72 -1.51
C ASP A 31 15.46 -4.95 -0.23
N VAL A 32 14.81 -5.31 0.86
CA VAL A 32 15.06 -4.74 2.18
C VAL A 32 15.84 -5.76 3.01
N ASP A 33 17.09 -5.43 3.31
CA ASP A 33 17.90 -6.23 4.24
C ASP A 33 17.10 -6.50 5.52
N PRO A 34 17.06 -7.73 6.04
CA PRO A 34 16.35 -8.07 7.29
C PRO A 34 16.65 -7.13 8.46
N ALA A 35 17.89 -6.65 8.58
CA ALA A 35 18.26 -5.65 9.59
C ALA A 35 17.58 -4.29 9.36
N LEU A 36 17.21 -3.95 8.12
CA LEU A 36 16.55 -2.71 7.76
C LEU A 36 15.02 -2.82 7.75
N GLN A 37 14.45 -4.04 7.74
CA GLN A 37 13.00 -4.24 7.81
C GLN A 37 12.42 -3.62 9.09
N GLN A 38 13.08 -3.85 10.23
CA GLN A 38 12.67 -3.25 11.50
C GLN A 38 12.80 -1.72 11.48
N ALA A 39 13.82 -1.18 10.79
CA ALA A 39 14.00 0.26 10.64
C ALA A 39 12.88 0.86 9.77
N ALA A 40 12.51 0.20 8.69
CA ALA A 40 11.41 0.59 7.82
C ALA A 40 10.06 0.63 8.56
N LEU A 41 9.73 -0.43 9.31
CA LEU A 41 8.50 -0.47 10.13
C LEU A 41 8.51 0.60 11.23
N THR A 42 9.65 0.84 11.87
CA THR A 42 9.80 1.89 12.87
C THR A 42 9.58 3.27 12.26
N LEU A 43 10.14 3.53 11.07
CA LEU A 43 9.94 4.79 10.35
C LEU A 43 8.46 4.99 9.98
N LEU A 44 7.79 3.98 9.43
CA LEU A 44 6.35 4.04 9.14
C LEU A 44 5.52 4.37 10.39
N ARG A 45 5.78 3.71 11.51
CA ARG A 45 5.08 3.96 12.78
C ARG A 45 5.38 5.36 13.35
N LEU A 46 6.58 5.89 13.13
CA LEU A 46 6.90 7.28 13.51
C LEU A 46 6.17 8.29 12.63
N LEU A 47 6.12 8.09 11.31
CA LEU A 47 5.36 8.90 10.38
C LEU A 47 3.85 8.85 10.68
N ALA A 48 3.33 7.66 11.06
CA ALA A 48 1.93 7.50 11.43
C ALA A 48 1.51 8.33 12.65
N LYS A 49 2.45 8.94 13.39
CA LYS A 49 2.15 9.95 14.41
C LYS A 49 1.75 11.31 13.82
N GLY A 50 1.81 11.47 12.50
CA GLY A 50 1.34 12.67 11.78
C GLY A 50 2.36 13.79 11.70
N GLU A 51 3.64 13.54 12.00
CA GLU A 51 4.69 14.54 12.01
C GLU A 51 5.90 14.12 11.17
N PRO A 52 6.60 15.06 10.52
CA PRO A 52 7.88 14.79 9.86
C PRO A 52 8.90 14.18 10.82
N VAL A 53 9.65 13.19 10.33
CA VAL A 53 10.62 12.43 11.13
C VAL A 53 12.04 12.86 10.78
N GLY A 54 12.77 13.42 11.76
CA GLY A 54 14.20 13.67 11.63
C GLY A 54 15.00 12.36 11.77
N VAL A 55 16.10 12.23 11.02
CA VAL A 55 16.95 11.02 11.06
C VAL A 55 17.44 10.69 12.46
N ARG A 56 17.75 11.69 13.28
CA ARG A 56 18.15 11.46 14.68
C ARG A 56 17.07 10.77 15.50
N ARG A 57 15.80 11.18 15.36
CA ARG A 57 14.67 10.56 16.06
C ARG A 57 14.53 9.08 15.68
N LEU A 58 14.74 8.74 14.40
CA LEU A 58 14.76 7.34 13.94
C LEU A 58 15.97 6.58 14.51
N ALA A 59 17.14 7.21 14.49
CA ALA A 59 18.37 6.65 15.04
C ALA A 59 18.24 6.31 16.53
N ASP A 60 17.70 7.24 17.32
CA ASP A 60 17.45 7.06 18.76
C ASP A 60 16.47 5.91 19.01
N ALA A 61 15.40 5.81 18.19
CA ALA A 61 14.40 4.74 18.32
C ALA A 61 14.95 3.34 17.98
N LEU A 62 15.99 3.27 17.15
CA LEU A 62 16.60 2.02 16.70
C LEU A 62 17.92 1.67 17.42
N GLY A 63 18.50 2.61 18.17
CA GLY A 63 19.83 2.45 18.72
C GLY A 63 20.95 2.37 17.67
N LEU A 64 20.74 2.99 16.50
CA LEU A 64 21.67 2.98 15.37
C LEU A 64 22.33 4.35 15.16
N PRO A 65 23.53 4.41 14.55
CA PRO A 65 24.17 5.68 14.23
C PRO A 65 23.35 6.48 13.19
N ALA A 66 23.09 7.77 13.46
CA ALA A 66 22.30 8.62 12.57
C ALA A 66 22.94 8.78 11.18
N ALA A 67 24.27 8.83 11.09
CA ALA A 67 24.98 8.92 9.81
C ALA A 67 24.76 7.67 8.94
N TYR A 68 24.75 6.49 9.52
CA TYR A 68 24.48 5.23 8.83
C TYR A 68 23.05 5.22 8.26
N LEU A 69 22.05 5.63 9.07
CA LEU A 69 20.66 5.69 8.63
C LEU A 69 20.44 6.76 7.56
N ASP A 70 21.08 7.93 7.69
CA ASP A 70 20.95 8.99 6.67
C ASP A 70 21.48 8.52 5.32
N GLU A 71 22.66 7.91 5.29
CA GLU A 71 23.25 7.33 4.08
C GLU A 71 22.40 6.19 3.48
N THR A 72 21.82 5.35 4.32
CA THR A 72 20.93 4.27 3.88
C THR A 72 19.65 4.83 3.27
N LEU A 73 19.02 5.81 3.91
CA LEU A 73 17.79 6.46 3.44
C LEU A 73 18.00 7.32 2.18
N GLU A 74 19.20 7.89 1.98
CA GLU A 74 19.55 8.60 0.74
C GLU A 74 19.55 7.67 -0.48
N ARG A 75 19.92 6.41 -0.29
CA ARG A 75 19.95 5.39 -1.35
C ARG A 75 18.63 4.63 -1.48
N SER A 76 17.73 4.78 -0.52
CA SER A 76 16.45 4.05 -0.52
C SER A 76 15.44 4.76 -1.42
N PRO A 77 14.85 4.06 -2.40
CA PRO A 77 13.74 4.61 -3.16
C PRO A 77 12.54 4.85 -2.24
N GLY A 78 11.68 5.79 -2.62
CA GLY A 78 10.44 6.01 -1.88
C GLY A 78 10.60 6.74 -0.55
N VAL A 79 11.70 7.47 -0.32
CA VAL A 79 11.87 8.38 0.81
C VAL A 79 11.59 9.82 0.36
N LEU A 80 10.53 10.43 0.90
CA LEU A 80 10.21 11.84 0.63
C LEU A 80 10.69 12.71 1.77
N ARG A 81 11.34 13.83 1.46
CA ARG A 81 11.89 14.78 2.44
C ARG A 81 11.35 16.19 2.22
N ASP A 82 11.25 16.95 3.29
CA ASP A 82 10.97 18.40 3.25
C ASP A 82 12.28 19.20 3.08
N ASP A 83 12.12 20.53 2.97
CA ASP A 83 13.25 21.46 2.83
C ASP A 83 14.22 21.44 4.03
N GLN A 84 13.77 20.94 5.18
CA GLN A 84 14.60 20.72 6.38
C GLN A 84 15.22 19.32 6.43
N ARG A 85 15.14 18.54 5.32
CA ARG A 85 15.62 17.17 5.19
C ARG A 85 14.95 16.16 6.15
N ARG A 86 13.82 16.53 6.76
CA ARG A 86 13.01 15.60 7.56
C ARG A 86 12.22 14.72 6.61
N ILE A 87 12.02 13.45 6.99
CA ILE A 87 11.24 12.49 6.24
C ILE A 87 9.76 12.82 6.43
N ILE A 88 9.07 13.11 5.33
CA ILE A 88 7.64 13.41 5.26
C ILE A 88 6.84 12.29 4.62
N GLY A 89 7.50 11.33 3.98
CA GLY A 89 6.86 10.18 3.37
C GLY A 89 7.82 9.02 3.18
N PHE A 90 7.27 7.80 3.25
CA PHE A 90 8.01 6.57 3.07
C PHE A 90 7.06 5.42 2.73
N MET A 91 7.41 4.62 1.72
CA MET A 91 6.71 3.39 1.32
C MET A 91 5.18 3.51 1.31
N GLY A 92 4.65 4.45 0.55
CA GLY A 92 3.21 4.61 0.40
C GLY A 92 2.54 5.52 1.42
N LEU A 93 3.20 5.88 2.54
CA LEU A 93 2.67 6.78 3.57
C LEU A 93 3.29 8.18 3.47
N SER A 94 2.48 9.22 3.68
CA SER A 94 2.95 10.60 3.80
C SER A 94 2.22 11.36 4.90
N VAL A 95 2.93 12.28 5.58
CA VAL A 95 2.35 13.24 6.52
C VAL A 95 1.95 14.55 5.83
N ALA A 96 2.30 14.70 4.55
CA ALA A 96 1.96 15.85 3.72
C ALA A 96 1.00 15.45 2.59
N PRO A 97 0.13 16.34 2.12
CA PRO A 97 -0.74 16.09 0.98
C PRO A 97 0.05 15.70 -0.26
N ILE A 98 -0.21 14.53 -0.83
CA ILE A 98 0.47 14.02 -2.02
C ILE A 98 -0.50 13.41 -3.03
N SER A 99 -1.70 13.03 -2.59
CA SER A 99 -2.73 12.38 -3.38
C SER A 99 -4.13 12.69 -2.85
N GLU A 100 -5.16 12.16 -3.50
CA GLU A 100 -6.55 12.20 -3.02
C GLU A 100 -6.87 11.10 -1.99
N HIS A 101 -5.90 10.20 -1.68
CA HIS A 101 -6.11 9.07 -0.80
C HIS A 101 -5.69 9.41 0.63
N ARG A 102 -6.66 9.55 1.54
CA ARG A 102 -6.42 9.88 2.95
C ARG A 102 -6.60 8.67 3.84
N LEU A 103 -5.65 8.51 4.77
CA LEU A 103 -5.71 7.57 5.87
C LEU A 103 -5.99 8.31 7.17
N HIS A 104 -7.10 7.98 7.83
CA HIS A 104 -7.40 8.48 9.16
C HIS A 104 -7.14 7.36 10.17
N VAL A 105 -6.05 7.50 10.92
CA VAL A 105 -5.65 6.56 11.98
C VAL A 105 -5.87 7.26 13.31
N GLU A 106 -6.78 6.75 14.15
CA GLU A 106 -7.25 7.41 15.37
C GLU A 106 -7.70 8.87 15.10
N ARG A 107 -6.95 9.86 15.59
CA ARG A 107 -7.21 11.30 15.43
C ARG A 107 -6.31 11.96 14.40
N ARG A 108 -5.50 11.20 13.68
CA ARG A 108 -4.48 11.69 12.74
C ARG A 108 -4.97 11.53 11.30
N SER A 109 -4.71 12.52 10.49
CA SER A 109 -4.94 12.49 9.05
C SER A 109 -3.61 12.39 8.34
N LEU A 110 -3.45 11.34 7.56
CA LEU A 110 -2.29 11.02 6.77
C LEU A 110 -2.70 10.88 5.31
N TRP A 111 -1.75 10.77 4.41
CA TRP A 111 -1.98 10.53 2.99
C TRP A 111 -1.28 9.24 2.57
N ALA A 112 -1.96 8.46 1.73
CA ALA A 112 -1.33 7.37 1.01
C ALA A 112 -0.89 7.87 -0.38
N TRP A 113 0.12 7.26 -0.98
CA TRP A 113 0.57 7.67 -2.30
C TRP A 113 -0.42 7.24 -3.38
N CYS A 114 -1.07 6.08 -3.22
CA CYS A 114 -2.11 5.57 -4.10
C CYS A 114 -3.22 4.83 -3.33
N ALA A 115 -4.23 4.37 -4.04
CA ALA A 115 -5.34 3.63 -3.46
C ALA A 115 -4.87 2.32 -2.79
N TRP A 116 -3.96 1.58 -3.43
CA TRP A 116 -3.48 0.31 -2.91
C TRP A 116 -2.70 0.45 -1.60
N ASP A 117 -1.91 1.54 -1.44
CA ASP A 117 -1.20 1.79 -0.19
C ASP A 117 -2.14 1.86 1.02
N THR A 118 -3.36 2.38 0.83
CA THR A 118 -4.35 2.43 1.90
C THR A 118 -4.80 1.06 2.39
N LEU A 119 -4.65 0.03 1.56
CA LEU A 119 -5.10 -1.32 1.85
C LEU A 119 -4.07 -2.14 2.64
N PHE A 120 -2.78 -1.93 2.42
CA PHE A 120 -1.74 -2.71 3.08
C PHE A 120 -1.05 -2.00 4.27
N LEU A 121 -1.03 -0.67 4.27
CA LEU A 121 -0.40 0.10 5.36
C LEU A 121 -0.97 -0.20 6.75
N PRO A 122 -2.29 -0.38 6.96
CA PRO A 122 -2.85 -0.71 8.26
C PRO A 122 -2.23 -1.95 8.91
N GLU A 123 -1.90 -2.99 8.14
CA GLU A 123 -1.19 -4.17 8.63
C GLU A 123 0.22 -3.82 9.13
N LEU A 124 1.01 -3.04 8.38
CA LEU A 124 2.36 -2.61 8.75
C LEU A 124 2.38 -1.71 9.99
N LEU A 125 1.32 -0.90 10.14
CA LEU A 125 1.15 -0.01 11.29
C LEU A 125 0.64 -0.75 12.53
N GLY A 126 -0.07 -1.88 12.33
CA GLY A 126 -0.80 -2.58 13.38
C GLY A 126 -2.03 -1.80 13.87
N GLU A 127 -2.58 -0.92 13.05
CA GLU A 127 -3.67 -0.01 13.41
C GLU A 127 -4.77 -0.03 12.34
N THR A 128 -6.03 0.14 12.78
CA THR A 128 -7.16 0.33 11.87
C THR A 128 -7.15 1.74 11.31
N ALA A 129 -7.36 1.86 10.02
CA ALA A 129 -7.51 3.14 9.34
C ALA A 129 -8.91 3.29 8.72
N ARG A 130 -9.45 4.52 8.76
CA ARG A 130 -10.54 4.92 7.88
C ARG A 130 -9.96 5.58 6.65
N VAL A 131 -10.33 5.10 5.49
CA VAL A 131 -9.90 5.61 4.20
C VAL A 131 -10.95 6.54 3.64
N SER A 132 -10.54 7.66 3.07
CA SER A 132 -11.37 8.51 2.24
C SER A 132 -10.63 8.87 0.95
N SER A 133 -11.35 8.82 -0.16
CA SER A 133 -10.82 9.06 -1.51
C SER A 133 -11.90 9.64 -2.42
N ARG A 134 -11.56 9.82 -3.68
CA ARG A 134 -12.47 10.29 -4.71
C ARG A 134 -12.27 9.49 -5.99
N CYS A 135 -13.36 9.08 -6.61
CA CYS A 135 -13.33 8.40 -7.91
C CYS A 135 -12.86 9.37 -9.00
N PRO A 136 -11.79 9.09 -9.74
CA PRO A 136 -11.30 10.01 -10.78
C PRO A 136 -12.26 10.14 -11.97
N SER A 137 -13.02 9.10 -12.31
CA SER A 137 -13.97 9.13 -13.43
C SER A 137 -15.26 9.89 -13.13
N THR A 138 -15.79 9.79 -11.90
CA THR A 138 -17.12 10.29 -11.55
C THR A 138 -17.11 11.43 -10.54
N GLY A 139 -16.00 11.65 -9.86
CA GLY A 139 -15.91 12.58 -8.72
C GLY A 139 -16.61 12.10 -7.45
N ALA A 140 -17.22 10.89 -7.45
CA ALA A 140 -17.91 10.35 -6.29
C ALA A 140 -16.97 10.16 -5.11
N ALA A 141 -17.44 10.48 -3.90
CA ALA A 141 -16.71 10.20 -2.68
C ALA A 141 -16.66 8.69 -2.43
N ILE A 142 -15.49 8.21 -2.01
CA ILE A 142 -15.25 6.81 -1.66
C ILE A 142 -14.74 6.77 -0.23
N SER A 143 -15.26 5.83 0.55
CA SER A 143 -14.77 5.57 1.91
C SER A 143 -14.83 4.08 2.23
N LEU A 144 -13.90 3.62 3.06
CA LEU A 144 -13.89 2.26 3.63
C LEU A 144 -13.09 2.28 4.93
N SER A 145 -13.27 1.26 5.75
CA SER A 145 -12.37 0.95 6.86
C SER A 145 -11.38 -0.14 6.42
N VAL A 146 -10.14 -0.04 6.86
CA VAL A 146 -9.15 -1.10 6.64
C VAL A 146 -8.52 -1.43 7.99
N THR A 147 -8.70 -2.67 8.41
CA THR A 147 -8.06 -3.24 9.60
C THR A 147 -6.82 -4.02 9.19
N PRO A 148 -5.93 -4.42 10.12
CA PRO A 148 -4.86 -5.37 9.83
C PRO A 148 -5.35 -6.70 9.25
N ASP A 149 -6.64 -7.04 9.46
CA ASP A 149 -7.25 -8.30 9.01
C ASP A 149 -8.02 -8.18 7.68
N GLY A 150 -8.32 -6.96 7.24
CA GLY A 150 -8.98 -6.73 5.95
C GLY A 150 -9.77 -5.44 5.83
N PRO A 151 -10.22 -5.13 4.61
CA PRO A 151 -11.11 -4.02 4.32
C PRO A 151 -12.54 -4.33 4.76
N ALA A 152 -13.29 -3.28 5.11
CA ALA A 152 -14.69 -3.37 5.51
C ALA A 152 -15.47 -2.12 5.09
N ASP A 153 -16.76 -2.28 4.91
CA ASP A 153 -17.73 -1.21 4.69
C ASP A 153 -17.38 -0.24 3.55
N PRO A 154 -17.02 -0.74 2.34
CA PRO A 154 -16.78 0.15 1.21
C PRO A 154 -18.07 0.90 0.84
N ALA A 155 -17.94 2.20 0.64
CA ALA A 155 -18.99 3.07 0.17
C ALA A 155 -18.47 3.95 -0.98
N PRO A 156 -18.97 3.76 -2.20
CA PRO A 156 -20.00 2.80 -2.66
C PRO A 156 -19.61 1.33 -2.43
N ARG A 157 -20.62 0.44 -2.33
CA ARG A 157 -20.40 -0.99 -2.08
C ARG A 157 -19.63 -1.68 -3.21
N GLU A 158 -19.80 -1.23 -4.44
CA GLU A 158 -19.18 -1.77 -5.66
C GLU A 158 -17.80 -1.15 -5.94
N THR A 159 -17.19 -0.51 -4.94
CA THR A 159 -15.87 0.10 -5.08
C THR A 159 -14.83 -0.95 -5.51
N VAL A 160 -14.05 -0.59 -6.52
CA VAL A 160 -12.90 -1.37 -7.03
C VAL A 160 -11.65 -0.51 -7.05
N ALA A 161 -10.49 -1.14 -7.20
CA ALA A 161 -9.21 -0.45 -7.40
C ALA A 161 -8.66 -0.72 -8.80
N SER A 162 -8.11 0.31 -9.48
CA SER A 162 -7.26 0.06 -10.64
C SER A 162 -5.89 -0.45 -10.20
N PHE A 163 -5.27 -1.20 -11.09
CA PHE A 163 -3.97 -1.81 -10.85
C PHE A 163 -3.20 -1.96 -12.17
N LEU A 164 -1.88 -2.17 -12.07
CA LEU A 164 -1.04 -2.56 -13.19
C LEU A 164 0.09 -3.46 -12.70
N VAL A 165 0.67 -4.24 -13.61
CA VAL A 165 1.86 -5.04 -13.30
C VAL A 165 3.09 -4.18 -13.53
N PRO A 166 4.00 -4.02 -12.55
CA PRO A 166 5.24 -3.31 -12.76
C PRO A 166 6.12 -4.04 -13.79
N GLU A 167 6.67 -3.30 -14.75
CA GLU A 167 7.58 -3.85 -15.75
C GLU A 167 9.02 -3.99 -15.21
N GLN A 168 9.32 -3.30 -14.12
CA GLN A 168 10.66 -3.28 -13.50
C GLN A 168 10.54 -3.05 -12.00
N GLN A 169 11.66 -3.18 -11.30
CA GLN A 169 11.73 -2.89 -9.86
C GLN A 169 11.38 -1.42 -9.59
N PHE A 170 10.66 -1.18 -8.49
CA PHE A 170 10.29 0.17 -8.07
C PHE A 170 11.53 1.00 -7.73
N ASP A 171 11.55 2.20 -8.26
CA ASP A 171 12.61 3.18 -8.10
C ASP A 171 12.07 4.52 -7.55
N ALA A 172 12.87 5.58 -7.64
CA ALA A 172 12.47 6.92 -7.20
C ALA A 172 11.28 7.50 -7.98
N ASN A 173 10.90 6.93 -9.13
CA ASN A 173 9.79 7.37 -9.97
C ASN A 173 8.50 6.59 -9.68
N VAL A 174 8.44 5.73 -8.66
CA VAL A 174 7.29 4.88 -8.34
C VAL A 174 5.97 5.66 -8.26
N LEU A 175 6.01 6.91 -7.82
CA LEU A 175 4.82 7.77 -7.81
C LEU A 175 4.23 7.99 -9.22
N GLN A 176 5.07 8.13 -10.25
CA GLN A 176 4.64 8.36 -11.63
C GLN A 176 4.47 7.07 -12.42
N SER A 177 5.34 6.07 -12.18
CA SER A 177 5.33 4.82 -12.93
C SER A 177 4.30 3.80 -12.45
N PHE A 178 3.84 3.92 -11.20
CA PHE A 178 2.89 3.00 -10.59
C PHE A 178 1.74 3.71 -9.85
N CYS A 179 2.02 4.50 -8.82
CA CYS A 179 1.00 5.07 -7.95
C CYS A 179 0.01 5.98 -8.71
N HIS A 180 0.49 6.68 -9.75
CA HIS A 180 -0.35 7.52 -10.63
C HIS A 180 -1.49 6.74 -11.31
N PHE A 181 -1.34 5.43 -11.46
CA PHE A 181 -2.32 4.57 -12.14
C PHE A 181 -3.20 3.75 -11.18
N VAL A 182 -3.01 3.90 -9.86
CA VAL A 182 -3.70 3.09 -8.86
C VAL A 182 -4.67 3.92 -8.05
N HIS A 183 -5.95 3.86 -8.43
CA HIS A 183 -7.05 4.65 -7.88
C HIS A 183 -8.19 3.77 -7.38
N PHE A 184 -9.04 4.32 -6.51
CA PHE A 184 -10.35 3.75 -6.24
C PHE A 184 -11.39 4.29 -7.22
N PHE A 185 -12.29 3.41 -7.65
CA PHE A 185 -13.44 3.73 -8.49
C PHE A 185 -14.73 3.33 -7.79
N ALA A 186 -15.77 4.15 -7.97
CA ALA A 186 -17.07 3.96 -7.33
C ALA A 186 -17.80 2.69 -7.81
N SER A 187 -17.44 2.18 -9.00
CA SER A 187 -17.99 0.96 -9.59
C SER A 187 -17.04 0.36 -10.63
N PRO A 188 -17.21 -0.92 -11.00
CA PRO A 188 -16.48 -1.53 -12.11
C PRO A 188 -16.63 -0.77 -13.44
N ASP A 189 -17.82 -0.24 -13.75
CA ASP A 189 -18.05 0.53 -14.97
C ASP A 189 -17.24 1.84 -15.01
N ALA A 190 -17.14 2.52 -13.86
CA ALA A 190 -16.32 3.73 -13.74
C ALA A 190 -14.83 3.40 -13.91
N ALA A 191 -14.37 2.25 -13.42
CA ALA A 191 -13.02 1.76 -13.64
C ALA A 191 -12.77 1.36 -15.09
N ALA A 192 -13.72 0.63 -15.72
CA ALA A 192 -13.61 0.19 -17.11
C ALA A 192 -13.43 1.34 -18.08
N SER A 193 -14.17 2.43 -17.90
CA SER A 193 -14.04 3.64 -18.71
C SER A 193 -12.64 4.24 -18.62
N TRP A 194 -12.08 4.28 -17.41
CA TRP A 194 -10.76 4.84 -17.17
C TRP A 194 -9.62 3.92 -17.66
N THR A 195 -9.71 2.61 -17.41
CA THR A 195 -8.69 1.64 -17.86
C THR A 195 -8.63 1.52 -19.37
N ALA A 196 -9.74 1.75 -20.10
CA ALA A 196 -9.75 1.82 -21.55
C ALA A 196 -8.87 2.95 -22.12
N GLU A 197 -8.70 4.05 -21.38
CA GLU A 197 -7.84 5.18 -21.73
C GLU A 197 -6.40 5.03 -21.20
N HIS A 198 -6.13 4.03 -20.34
CA HIS A 198 -4.84 3.80 -19.70
C HIS A 198 -4.35 2.35 -19.97
N PRO A 199 -3.75 2.09 -21.14
CA PRO A 199 -3.29 0.75 -21.52
C PRO A 199 -2.36 0.13 -20.48
N GLY A 200 -2.52 -1.18 -20.22
CA GLY A 200 -1.76 -1.92 -19.22
C GLY A 200 -2.39 -1.89 -17.81
N THR A 201 -3.41 -1.06 -17.59
CA THR A 201 -4.17 -1.07 -16.33
C THR A 201 -5.38 -1.99 -16.41
N PHE A 202 -5.79 -2.47 -15.25
CA PHE A 202 -7.00 -3.29 -15.05
C PHE A 202 -7.60 -2.97 -13.68
N SER A 203 -8.81 -3.45 -13.41
CA SER A 203 -9.44 -3.27 -12.09
C SER A 203 -9.50 -4.58 -11.32
N LEU A 204 -9.45 -4.44 -9.99
CA LEU A 204 -9.56 -5.54 -9.02
C LEU A 204 -10.62 -5.20 -7.97
N PRO A 205 -11.36 -6.21 -7.47
CA PRO A 205 -12.09 -6.10 -6.23
C PRO A 205 -11.18 -5.63 -5.08
N ILE A 206 -11.74 -4.91 -4.11
CA ILE A 206 -10.98 -4.38 -2.97
C ILE A 206 -10.32 -5.50 -2.16
N ASP A 207 -11.01 -6.63 -1.98
CA ASP A 207 -10.48 -7.78 -1.24
C ASP A 207 -9.27 -8.41 -1.94
N ASP A 208 -9.27 -8.49 -3.27
CA ASP A 208 -8.15 -9.01 -4.06
C ASP A 208 -6.95 -8.04 -4.00
N ALA A 209 -7.19 -6.74 -4.14
CA ALA A 209 -6.15 -5.72 -4.00
C ALA A 209 -5.55 -5.73 -2.58
N TYR A 210 -6.36 -5.92 -1.54
CA TYR A 210 -5.89 -6.12 -0.16
C TYR A 210 -5.04 -7.39 -0.04
N ARG A 211 -5.50 -8.53 -0.58
CA ARG A 211 -4.76 -9.79 -0.56
C ARG A 211 -3.37 -9.66 -1.18
N ILE A 212 -3.26 -8.97 -2.33
CA ILE A 212 -1.97 -8.66 -2.93
C ILE A 212 -1.08 -7.90 -1.95
N GLY A 213 -1.60 -6.86 -1.30
CA GLY A 213 -0.86 -6.09 -0.29
C GLY A 213 -0.38 -6.94 0.88
N LYS A 214 -1.24 -7.80 1.41
CA LYS A 214 -0.90 -8.71 2.51
C LYS A 214 0.20 -9.70 2.13
N LEU A 215 0.14 -10.29 0.94
CA LEU A 215 1.16 -11.21 0.44
C LEU A 215 2.49 -10.49 0.19
N THR A 216 2.45 -9.27 -0.35
CA THR A 216 3.63 -8.43 -0.55
C THR A 216 4.26 -8.03 0.79
N ASN A 217 3.46 -7.61 1.78
CA ASN A 217 3.95 -7.31 3.13
C ASN A 217 4.65 -8.51 3.76
N ARG A 218 4.05 -9.71 3.62
CA ARG A 218 4.64 -10.94 4.12
C ARG A 218 5.97 -11.26 3.45
N ALA A 219 6.07 -11.09 2.14
CA ALA A 219 7.31 -11.30 1.39
C ALA A 219 8.41 -10.31 1.81
N SER A 220 8.07 -9.02 2.00
CA SER A 220 9.03 -7.95 2.29
C SER A 220 9.37 -7.81 3.77
N PHE A 221 8.45 -8.15 4.68
CA PHE A 221 8.57 -7.87 6.12
C PHE A 221 8.24 -9.05 7.03
N GLY A 222 8.03 -10.26 6.49
CA GLY A 222 7.52 -11.39 7.25
C GLY A 222 8.26 -11.63 8.56
N ALA A 223 9.61 -11.59 8.54
CA ALA A 223 10.43 -11.74 9.73
C ALA A 223 10.24 -10.63 10.77
N ALA A 224 9.95 -9.40 10.33
CA ALA A 224 9.81 -8.24 11.21
C ALA A 224 8.37 -8.00 11.68
N LEU A 225 7.37 -8.52 10.94
CA LEU A 225 5.95 -8.46 11.35
C LEU A 225 5.61 -9.43 12.47
N GLY A 226 6.50 -10.36 12.79
CA GLY A 226 6.26 -11.47 13.67
C GLY A 226 5.37 -12.49 12.96
N GLU A 227 5.89 -13.63 12.54
CA GLU A 227 5.05 -14.76 12.19
C GLU A 227 4.21 -15.08 13.43
N SER A 228 2.90 -14.78 13.37
CA SER A 228 1.95 -15.45 14.24
C SER A 228 2.06 -16.93 13.88
N SER A 229 2.86 -17.65 14.64
CA SER A 229 2.99 -19.10 14.57
C SER A 229 1.58 -19.65 14.79
N THR A 230 0.88 -19.97 13.74
CA THR A 230 -0.28 -20.86 13.80
C THR A 230 0.29 -22.24 14.08
N ALA A 231 0.33 -22.57 15.39
CA ALA A 231 0.41 -23.96 15.84
C ALA A 231 -0.90 -24.67 15.56
#